data_5a2d769db4bf96b95c0b4a871fbd05f7
#
_entry.id   5a2d769db4bf96b95c0b4a871fbd05f7
#
_cell.length_a   1.000
_cell.length_b   1.000
_cell.length_c   1.000
_cell.angle_alpha   90.00
_cell.angle_beta   90.00
_cell.angle_gamma   90.00
#
_symmetry.space_group_name_H-M   'P 1'
#
loop_
_entity.id
_entity.type
_entity.pdbx_description
1 polymer ?
#
loop_
_entity_poly.entity_id
_entity_poly.type
_entity_poly.pdbx_seq_one_letter_code
_entity_poly.pdbx_strand_id
1 'polypeptide(L)'
;LGVWEDPDEIDFDALPNQFVLKCNHSSGGLCICTDKSQLDISKVKEDLRKGLRDNYYLHGREWPYKNVPRRILAEKFMMDESDEGDLILRGERREKTDLRDYKFFCFDGEPRLCQVISDRTADEKIDFYDMNWHRIIGLIGLSENVHNSDDDILCPRSYNKMKQMARVLSKDLPFSRIDFYEINGNPYFGEITFYPACGFGEFR
;
A
#
# COMPACT_ATOMS: atom_id res chain seq x y z
N LEU A 1 -1.17 -6.37 -15.61
CA LEU A 1 -2.17 -6.47 -16.68
C LEU A 1 -1.76 -5.63 -17.88
N GLY A 2 -1.22 -4.43 -17.68
CA GLY A 2 -0.75 -3.57 -18.76
C GLY A 2 -0.01 -2.32 -18.27
N VAL A 3 0.71 -1.67 -19.21
CA VAL A 3 1.45 -0.43 -18.99
C VAL A 3 1.28 0.45 -20.21
N TRP A 4 0.90 1.73 -20.03
CA TRP A 4 0.64 2.67 -21.13
C TRP A 4 1.20 4.07 -20.81
N GLU A 5 1.39 4.87 -21.86
CA GLU A 5 1.78 6.28 -21.75
C GLU A 5 0.57 7.22 -21.83
N ASP A 6 -0.47 6.80 -22.53
CA ASP A 6 -1.70 7.56 -22.72
C ASP A 6 -2.92 6.73 -22.29
N PRO A 7 -3.91 7.33 -21.56
CA PRO A 7 -5.15 6.64 -21.22
C PRO A 7 -5.96 6.17 -22.43
N ASP A 8 -5.75 6.76 -23.62
CA ASP A 8 -6.48 6.35 -24.83
C ASP A 8 -5.96 5.04 -25.44
N GLU A 9 -4.76 4.62 -25.05
CA GLU A 9 -4.17 3.33 -25.45
C GLU A 9 -4.74 2.15 -24.65
N ILE A 10 -5.50 2.43 -23.56
CA ILE A 10 -6.05 1.37 -22.70
C ILE A 10 -7.22 0.69 -23.39
N ASP A 11 -7.07 -0.58 -23.70
CA ASP A 11 -8.17 -1.45 -24.11
C ASP A 11 -8.92 -1.96 -22.86
N PHE A 12 -9.97 -1.23 -22.46
CA PHE A 12 -10.80 -1.60 -21.32
C PHE A 12 -11.54 -2.91 -21.51
N ASP A 13 -11.81 -3.31 -22.75
CA ASP A 13 -12.51 -4.58 -23.03
C ASP A 13 -11.62 -5.78 -22.74
N ALA A 14 -10.31 -5.64 -22.97
CA ALA A 14 -9.31 -6.67 -22.64
C ALA A 14 -8.99 -6.77 -21.14
N LEU A 15 -9.34 -5.74 -20.34
CA LEU A 15 -9.15 -5.81 -18.88
C LEU A 15 -10.19 -6.75 -18.22
N PRO A 16 -9.82 -7.45 -17.13
CA PRO A 16 -10.77 -8.26 -16.38
C PRO A 16 -11.88 -7.41 -15.75
N ASN A 17 -12.90 -8.03 -15.15
CA ASN A 17 -13.98 -7.28 -14.49
C ASN A 17 -13.49 -6.46 -13.29
N GLN A 18 -12.42 -6.92 -12.63
CA GLN A 18 -11.83 -6.25 -11.47
C GLN A 18 -10.35 -5.95 -11.70
N PHE A 19 -9.94 -4.70 -11.50
CA PHE A 19 -8.56 -4.25 -11.69
C PHE A 19 -8.31 -2.94 -10.93
N VAL A 20 -7.03 -2.54 -10.86
CA VAL A 20 -6.61 -1.24 -10.34
C VAL A 20 -5.79 -0.53 -11.41
N LEU A 21 -6.09 0.74 -11.68
CA LEU A 21 -5.27 1.62 -12.50
C LEU A 21 -4.60 2.67 -11.62
N LYS A 22 -3.33 2.95 -11.87
CA LYS A 22 -2.56 3.98 -11.16
C LYS A 22 -1.47 4.59 -12.03
N CYS A 23 -1.07 5.82 -11.72
CA CYS A 23 0.15 6.40 -12.26
C CYS A 23 1.36 5.92 -11.43
N ASN A 24 2.46 5.56 -12.09
CA ASN A 24 3.65 4.98 -11.43
C ASN A 24 4.55 5.99 -10.71
N HIS A 25 4.33 7.30 -10.93
CA HIS A 25 5.21 8.38 -10.48
C HIS A 25 4.57 9.26 -9.40
N SER A 26 3.51 8.79 -8.75
CA SER A 26 2.77 9.51 -7.71
C SER A 26 2.39 8.59 -6.56
N SER A 27 2.00 9.17 -5.44
CA SER A 27 1.37 8.47 -4.34
C SER A 27 -0.12 8.80 -4.32
N GLY A 28 -0.97 7.78 -4.39
CA GLY A 28 -2.43 7.96 -4.51
C GLY A 28 -2.93 7.98 -5.96
N GLY A 29 -4.12 8.55 -6.19
CA GLY A 29 -4.71 8.65 -7.53
C GLY A 29 -5.04 7.29 -8.14
N LEU A 30 -5.55 6.35 -7.31
CA LEU A 30 -5.94 5.01 -7.74
C LEU A 30 -7.35 5.01 -8.32
N CYS A 31 -7.56 4.32 -9.43
CA CYS A 31 -8.87 3.87 -9.87
C CYS A 31 -9.02 2.40 -9.51
N ILE A 32 -9.79 2.11 -8.48
CA ILE A 32 -10.13 0.74 -8.08
C ILE A 32 -11.44 0.37 -8.75
N CYS A 33 -11.38 -0.57 -9.69
CA CYS A 33 -12.55 -1.10 -10.39
C CYS A 33 -12.92 -2.46 -9.78
N THR A 34 -14.04 -2.52 -9.10
CA THR A 34 -14.62 -3.76 -8.55
C THR A 34 -15.70 -4.35 -9.45
N ASP A 35 -16.28 -3.55 -10.34
CA ASP A 35 -17.23 -3.96 -11.36
C ASP A 35 -17.09 -3.05 -12.60
N LYS A 36 -16.56 -3.61 -13.68
CA LYS A 36 -16.32 -2.90 -14.94
C LYS A 36 -17.61 -2.36 -15.57
N SER A 37 -18.76 -2.99 -15.32
CA SER A 37 -20.06 -2.55 -15.86
C SER A 37 -20.53 -1.21 -15.29
N GLN A 38 -20.01 -0.82 -14.12
CA GLN A 38 -20.32 0.43 -13.43
C GLN A 38 -19.25 1.53 -13.65
N LEU A 39 -18.21 1.22 -14.45
CA LEU A 39 -17.06 2.13 -14.60
C LEU A 39 -17.35 3.27 -15.57
N ASP A 40 -17.22 4.51 -15.12
CA ASP A 40 -17.18 5.67 -16.00
C ASP A 40 -15.79 5.79 -16.64
N ILE A 41 -15.61 5.13 -17.79
CA ILE A 41 -14.34 5.11 -18.52
C ILE A 41 -13.89 6.53 -18.90
N SER A 42 -14.79 7.45 -19.22
CA SER A 42 -14.44 8.81 -19.61
C SER A 42 -13.82 9.57 -18.44
N LYS A 43 -14.43 9.45 -17.26
CA LYS A 43 -13.91 10.03 -16.02
C LYS A 43 -12.56 9.42 -15.62
N VAL A 44 -12.43 8.09 -15.69
CA VAL A 44 -11.16 7.40 -15.39
C VAL A 44 -10.05 7.89 -16.30
N LYS A 45 -10.29 8.01 -17.61
CA LYS A 45 -9.31 8.55 -18.55
C LYS A 45 -8.92 10.00 -18.22
N GLU A 46 -9.89 10.82 -17.83
CA GLU A 46 -9.62 12.22 -17.42
C GLU A 46 -8.74 12.28 -16.16
N ASP A 47 -9.06 11.48 -15.14
CA ASP A 47 -8.32 11.44 -13.89
C ASP A 47 -6.88 10.92 -14.10
N LEU A 48 -6.71 9.89 -14.93
CA LEU A 48 -5.38 9.40 -15.32
C LEU A 48 -4.58 10.48 -16.09
N ARG A 49 -5.20 11.23 -16.99
CA ARG A 49 -4.52 12.36 -17.67
C ARG A 49 -4.09 13.45 -16.71
N LYS A 50 -4.91 13.77 -15.71
CA LYS A 50 -4.54 14.70 -14.64
C LYS A 50 -3.35 14.17 -13.86
N GLY A 51 -3.39 12.89 -13.45
CA GLY A 51 -2.29 12.23 -12.76
C GLY A 51 -0.99 12.25 -13.55
N LEU A 52 -1.03 11.91 -14.87
CA LEU A 52 0.15 11.94 -15.74
C LEU A 52 0.76 13.34 -15.89
N ARG A 53 -0.03 14.41 -15.80
CA ARG A 53 0.47 15.79 -15.90
C ARG A 53 1.08 16.28 -14.60
N ASP A 54 0.68 15.71 -13.48
CA ASP A 54 1.18 16.12 -12.18
C ASP A 54 2.68 15.84 -12.05
N ASN A 55 3.41 16.80 -11.49
CA ASN A 55 4.80 16.62 -11.14
C ASN A 55 4.91 16.36 -9.63
N TYR A 56 4.68 15.12 -9.25
CA TYR A 56 4.63 14.72 -7.85
C TYR A 56 5.91 15.09 -7.07
N TYR A 57 7.08 15.10 -7.72
CA TYR A 57 8.32 15.58 -7.10
C TYR A 57 8.19 17.00 -6.53
N LEU A 58 7.37 17.87 -7.09
CA LEU A 58 7.21 19.25 -6.60
C LEU A 58 6.44 19.35 -5.29
N HIS A 59 5.66 18.33 -4.93
CA HIS A 59 4.86 18.32 -3.69
C HIS A 59 5.77 18.17 -2.45
N GLY A 60 6.61 17.14 -2.41
CA GLY A 60 7.44 16.83 -1.26
C GLY A 60 8.96 16.84 -1.51
N ARG A 61 9.38 17.07 -2.75
CA ARG A 61 10.80 17.02 -3.16
C ARG A 61 11.45 15.65 -2.95
N GLU A 62 10.67 14.61 -2.89
CA GLU A 62 11.19 13.25 -2.80
C GLU A 62 11.92 12.86 -4.09
N TRP A 63 13.24 12.72 -3.99
CA TRP A 63 14.13 12.51 -5.13
C TRP A 63 13.74 11.31 -6.03
N PRO A 64 13.24 10.18 -5.51
CA PRO A 64 12.88 9.03 -6.36
C PRO A 64 11.84 9.37 -7.43
N TYR A 65 10.93 10.31 -7.19
CA TYR A 65 9.89 10.69 -8.16
C TYR A 65 10.37 11.64 -9.26
N LYS A 66 11.56 12.25 -9.12
CA LYS A 66 12.00 13.36 -9.99
C LYS A 66 12.09 13.00 -11.47
N ASN A 67 12.60 11.82 -11.75
CA ASN A 67 12.92 11.40 -13.13
C ASN A 67 12.21 10.11 -13.54
N VAL A 68 11.14 9.71 -12.85
CA VAL A 68 10.35 8.52 -13.21
C VAL A 68 9.64 8.77 -14.53
N PRO A 69 9.85 7.95 -15.57
CA PRO A 69 9.05 8.00 -16.78
C PRO A 69 7.57 7.73 -16.43
N ARG A 70 6.72 8.67 -16.77
CA ARG A 70 5.31 8.62 -16.40
C ARG A 70 4.58 7.55 -17.17
N ARG A 71 3.94 6.63 -16.44
CA ARG A 71 3.18 5.50 -17.01
C ARG A 71 1.91 5.27 -16.22
N ILE A 72 0.93 4.70 -16.89
CA ILE A 72 -0.24 4.10 -16.27
C ILE A 72 0.03 2.61 -16.11
N LEU A 73 -0.21 2.08 -14.93
CA LEU A 73 -0.12 0.66 -14.63
C LEU A 73 -1.53 0.11 -14.42
N ALA A 74 -1.83 -1.06 -15.00
CA ALA A 74 -3.00 -1.85 -14.64
C ALA A 74 -2.54 -3.09 -13.86
N GLU A 75 -3.05 -3.20 -12.65
CA GLU A 75 -2.76 -4.31 -11.74
C GLU A 75 -4.02 -5.15 -11.51
N LYS A 76 -3.82 -6.42 -11.16
CA LYS A 76 -4.92 -7.29 -10.75
C LYS A 76 -5.48 -6.76 -9.43
N PHE A 77 -6.81 -6.61 -9.35
CA PHE A 77 -7.47 -6.40 -8.08
C PHE A 77 -7.26 -7.63 -7.20
N MET A 78 -6.82 -7.42 -5.98
CA MET A 78 -6.51 -8.49 -5.04
C MET A 78 -7.34 -8.33 -3.77
N MET A 79 -7.81 -9.46 -3.23
CA MET A 79 -8.56 -9.54 -2.00
C MET A 79 -7.97 -10.64 -1.13
N ASP A 80 -7.98 -10.46 0.17
CA ASP A 80 -7.64 -11.52 1.11
C ASP A 80 -8.91 -12.26 1.54
N GLU A 81 -9.04 -13.49 1.09
CA GLU A 81 -10.15 -14.37 1.44
C GLU A 81 -9.89 -15.15 2.73
N SER A 82 -8.66 -15.14 3.24
CA SER A 82 -8.28 -15.93 4.43
C SER A 82 -8.73 -15.31 5.75
N ASP A 83 -9.05 -14.02 5.75
CA ASP A 83 -9.50 -13.29 6.95
C ASP A 83 -10.95 -13.62 7.39
N GLU A 84 -11.74 -14.29 6.55
CA GLU A 84 -13.13 -14.61 6.91
C GLU A 84 -13.26 -15.44 8.19
N GLY A 85 -12.36 -16.38 8.41
CA GLY A 85 -12.42 -17.26 9.60
C GLY A 85 -12.09 -16.54 10.89
N ASP A 86 -11.10 -15.65 10.87
CA ASP A 86 -10.65 -14.92 12.06
C ASP A 86 -11.60 -13.77 12.42
N LEU A 87 -12.23 -13.14 11.43
CA LEU A 87 -13.22 -12.09 11.60
C LEU A 87 -14.56 -12.61 12.13
N ILE A 88 -15.01 -13.79 11.65
CA ILE A 88 -16.22 -14.45 12.14
C ILE A 88 -16.07 -14.84 13.61
N LEU A 89 -14.86 -15.27 14.03
CA LEU A 89 -14.58 -15.63 15.43
C LEU A 89 -14.63 -14.41 16.37
N ARG A 90 -14.39 -13.20 15.85
CA ARG A 90 -14.42 -11.94 16.63
C ARG A 90 -15.72 -11.15 16.50
N GLY A 91 -16.67 -11.59 15.66
CA GLY A 91 -17.93 -10.88 15.40
C GLY A 91 -17.78 -9.60 14.57
N GLU A 92 -16.62 -9.36 13.98
CA GLU A 92 -16.33 -8.19 13.15
C GLU A 92 -16.71 -8.45 11.69
N ARG A 93 -17.43 -7.51 11.07
CA ARG A 93 -17.63 -7.49 9.61
C ARG A 93 -16.61 -6.54 8.99
N ARG A 94 -15.63 -7.09 8.34
CA ARG A 94 -14.68 -6.32 7.54
C ARG A 94 -15.07 -6.35 6.06
N GLU A 95 -14.96 -5.21 5.37
CA GLU A 95 -15.06 -5.25 3.91
C GLU A 95 -13.84 -5.97 3.36
N LYS A 96 -14.04 -7.03 2.58
CA LYS A 96 -12.99 -7.91 1.99
C LYS A 96 -11.96 -7.19 1.12
N THR A 97 -12.18 -5.92 0.83
CA THR A 97 -11.40 -5.10 -0.09
C THR A 97 -10.27 -4.33 0.60
N ASP A 98 -10.25 -4.30 1.95
CA ASP A 98 -9.28 -3.51 2.70
C ASP A 98 -8.11 -4.38 3.17
N LEU A 99 -7.10 -4.50 2.28
CA LEU A 99 -5.87 -5.22 2.59
C LEU A 99 -5.07 -4.49 3.66
N ARG A 100 -4.60 -5.22 4.67
CA ARG A 100 -3.63 -4.67 5.63
C ARG A 100 -2.30 -4.41 4.94
N ASP A 101 -1.76 -3.24 5.22
CA ASP A 101 -0.45 -2.79 4.75
C ASP A 101 0.59 -3.04 5.84
N TYR A 102 1.59 -3.88 5.57
CA TYR A 102 2.68 -4.19 6.49
C TYR A 102 3.94 -3.46 6.02
N LYS A 103 4.32 -2.40 6.73
CA LYS A 103 5.40 -1.49 6.36
C LYS A 103 6.61 -1.69 7.28
N PHE A 104 7.66 -2.31 6.77
CA PHE A 104 8.87 -2.59 7.50
C PHE A 104 9.85 -1.42 7.39
N PHE A 105 10.13 -0.76 8.51
CA PHE A 105 11.18 0.24 8.62
C PHE A 105 12.51 -0.46 8.82
N CYS A 106 13.37 -0.37 7.82
CA CYS A 106 14.67 -1.01 7.77
C CYS A 106 15.78 0.03 7.94
N PHE A 107 16.76 -0.28 8.80
CA PHE A 107 17.93 0.55 9.06
C PHE A 107 19.17 -0.32 8.84
N ASP A 108 20.11 0.14 8.00
CA ASP A 108 21.31 -0.60 7.62
C ASP A 108 21.02 -2.05 7.18
N GLY A 109 19.96 -2.21 6.35
CA GLY A 109 19.53 -3.50 5.84
C GLY A 109 18.74 -4.38 6.80
N GLU A 110 18.47 -3.92 8.03
CA GLU A 110 17.75 -4.72 9.05
C GLU A 110 16.38 -4.10 9.37
N PRO A 111 15.28 -4.86 9.27
CA PRO A 111 13.97 -4.42 9.72
C PRO A 111 13.98 -4.26 11.26
N ARG A 112 13.48 -3.12 11.74
CA ARG A 112 13.44 -2.78 13.16
C ARG A 112 12.03 -2.59 13.71
N LEU A 113 11.13 -2.08 12.87
CA LEU A 113 9.74 -1.83 13.20
C LEU A 113 8.85 -2.27 12.04
N CYS A 114 7.65 -2.73 12.35
CA CYS A 114 6.58 -2.95 11.40
C CYS A 114 5.40 -2.06 11.74
N GLN A 115 5.07 -1.12 10.85
CA GLN A 115 3.82 -0.38 10.90
C GLN A 115 2.75 -1.18 10.18
N VAL A 116 1.60 -1.32 10.80
CA VAL A 116 0.42 -1.97 10.20
C VAL A 116 -0.64 -0.91 10.01
N ILE A 117 -1.11 -0.75 8.77
CA ILE A 117 -2.26 0.09 8.46
C ILE A 117 -3.44 -0.81 8.16
N SER A 118 -4.56 -0.54 8.82
CA SER A 118 -5.82 -1.28 8.64
C SER A 118 -7.00 -0.31 8.50
N ASP A 119 -8.12 -0.84 7.99
CA ASP A 119 -9.41 -0.15 7.88
C ASP A 119 -9.35 1.21 7.14
N ARG A 120 -8.49 1.31 6.11
CA ARG A 120 -8.24 2.55 5.34
C ARG A 120 -9.48 3.20 4.75
N THR A 121 -10.47 2.40 4.39
CA THR A 121 -11.68 2.88 3.71
C THR A 121 -12.77 3.32 4.68
N ALA A 122 -12.67 2.95 5.96
CA ALA A 122 -13.67 3.22 6.98
C ALA A 122 -13.12 4.12 8.09
N ASP A 123 -12.28 3.56 8.95
CA ASP A 123 -11.71 4.21 10.13
C ASP A 123 -10.24 3.80 10.25
N GLU A 124 -9.39 4.44 9.46
CA GLU A 124 -7.98 4.08 9.33
C GLU A 124 -7.27 4.01 10.68
N LYS A 125 -6.60 2.89 10.92
CA LYS A 125 -5.84 2.63 12.14
C LYS A 125 -4.40 2.34 11.81
N ILE A 126 -3.51 2.83 12.67
CA ILE A 126 -2.06 2.63 12.53
C ILE A 126 -1.52 2.05 13.82
N ASP A 127 -0.93 0.86 13.72
CA ASP A 127 -0.28 0.16 14.83
C ASP A 127 1.18 -0.10 14.51
N PHE A 128 2.02 -0.13 15.53
CA PHE A 128 3.42 -0.48 15.40
C PHE A 128 3.76 -1.72 16.20
N TYR A 129 4.59 -2.57 15.62
CA TYR A 129 5.08 -3.81 16.21
C TYR A 129 6.60 -3.88 16.14
N ASP A 130 7.21 -4.44 17.19
CA ASP A 130 8.61 -4.82 17.14
C ASP A 130 8.83 -6.07 16.27
N MET A 131 10.08 -6.49 16.09
CA MET A 131 10.39 -7.64 15.25
C MET A 131 10.05 -9.00 15.88
N ASN A 132 9.49 -9.01 17.08
CA ASN A 132 8.93 -10.20 17.76
C ASN A 132 7.39 -10.17 17.78
N TRP A 133 6.79 -9.20 17.10
CA TRP A 133 5.36 -8.96 17.04
C TRP A 133 4.76 -8.50 18.37
N HIS A 134 5.51 -7.78 19.20
CA HIS A 134 4.96 -7.09 20.36
C HIS A 134 4.53 -5.70 19.94
N ARG A 135 3.27 -5.38 20.24
CA ARG A 135 2.69 -4.08 19.92
C ARG A 135 3.35 -2.97 20.73
N ILE A 136 3.64 -1.87 20.07
CA ILE A 136 4.15 -0.64 20.68
C ILE A 136 2.98 0.31 20.86
N ILE A 137 2.39 0.28 22.05
CA ILE A 137 1.17 1.06 22.36
C ILE A 137 1.51 2.55 22.42
N GLY A 138 0.61 3.36 21.83
CA GLY A 138 0.71 4.82 21.86
C GLY A 138 1.67 5.40 20.82
N LEU A 139 2.38 4.56 20.05
CA LEU A 139 3.12 5.04 18.89
C LEU A 139 2.16 5.17 17.71
N ILE A 140 1.95 6.40 17.27
CA ILE A 140 1.18 6.76 16.08
C ILE A 140 2.11 7.55 15.19
N GLY A 141 2.15 7.22 13.91
CA GLY A 141 3.08 7.89 13.02
C GLY A 141 2.46 8.28 11.69
N LEU A 142 2.99 9.38 11.12
CA LEU A 142 2.76 9.83 9.76
C LEU A 142 1.34 10.35 9.45
N SER A 143 0.43 10.46 10.43
CA SER A 143 -0.90 11.02 10.25
C SER A 143 -1.39 11.69 11.54
N GLU A 144 -2.11 12.81 11.41
CA GLU A 144 -2.60 13.59 12.57
C GLU A 144 -3.95 13.06 13.11
N ASN A 145 -4.74 12.40 12.27
CA ASN A 145 -6.13 12.02 12.57
C ASN A 145 -6.34 10.51 12.66
N VAL A 146 -5.29 9.76 12.97
CA VAL A 146 -5.32 8.30 13.05
C VAL A 146 -5.03 7.86 14.48
N HIS A 147 -5.61 6.75 14.90
CA HIS A 147 -5.40 6.17 16.21
C HIS A 147 -4.98 4.70 16.11
N ASN A 148 -4.54 4.15 17.23
CA ASN A 148 -4.24 2.73 17.29
C ASN A 148 -5.54 1.91 17.28
N SER A 149 -5.46 0.65 16.86
CA SER A 149 -6.55 -0.33 17.02
C SER A 149 -6.88 -0.57 18.48
N ASP A 150 -8.13 -0.92 18.79
CA ASP A 150 -8.51 -1.26 20.15
C ASP A 150 -7.87 -2.59 20.59
N ASP A 151 -7.79 -3.55 19.68
CA ASP A 151 -7.22 -4.86 19.89
C ASP A 151 -5.88 -5.05 19.16
N ASP A 152 -5.10 -6.05 19.61
CA ASP A 152 -3.88 -6.47 18.95
C ASP A 152 -4.19 -7.13 17.62
N ILE A 153 -3.48 -6.73 16.58
CA ILE A 153 -3.54 -7.36 15.27
C ILE A 153 -2.80 -8.69 15.32
N LEU A 154 -3.43 -9.75 14.84
CA LEU A 154 -2.77 -11.06 14.74
C LEU A 154 -1.54 -10.99 13.83
N CYS A 155 -0.48 -11.69 14.27
CA CYS A 155 0.73 -11.82 13.45
C CYS A 155 0.38 -12.48 12.11
N PRO A 156 0.73 -11.85 10.98
CA PRO A 156 0.45 -12.44 9.67
C PRO A 156 1.20 -13.76 9.48
N ARG A 157 0.58 -14.71 8.79
CA ARG A 157 1.17 -16.05 8.56
C ARG A 157 2.50 -15.97 7.81
N SER A 158 2.63 -15.01 6.92
CA SER A 158 3.84 -14.79 6.12
C SER A 158 4.87 -13.86 6.77
N TYR A 159 4.68 -13.44 8.04
CA TYR A 159 5.51 -12.45 8.72
C TYR A 159 7.03 -12.72 8.62
N ASN A 160 7.44 -13.96 8.92
CA ASN A 160 8.86 -14.32 8.84
C ASN A 160 9.41 -14.23 7.41
N LYS A 161 8.59 -14.55 6.42
CA LYS A 161 8.96 -14.42 5.00
C LYS A 161 9.05 -12.94 4.61
N MET A 162 8.12 -12.10 5.05
CA MET A 162 8.20 -10.64 4.86
C MET A 162 9.48 -10.08 5.46
N LYS A 163 9.84 -10.46 6.69
CA LYS A 163 11.11 -10.02 7.33
C LYS A 163 12.34 -10.40 6.52
N GLN A 164 12.38 -11.62 6.00
CA GLN A 164 13.50 -12.08 5.15
C GLN A 164 13.55 -11.29 3.83
N MET A 165 12.40 -11.08 3.19
CA MET A 165 12.31 -10.27 1.98
C MET A 165 12.71 -8.81 2.25
N ALA A 166 12.28 -8.24 3.37
CA ALA A 166 12.65 -6.89 3.76
C ALA A 166 14.17 -6.73 3.90
N ARG A 167 14.87 -7.70 4.52
CA ARG A 167 16.35 -7.69 4.60
C ARG A 167 17.00 -7.72 3.22
N VAL A 168 16.50 -8.56 2.32
CA VAL A 168 17.06 -8.66 0.96
C VAL A 168 16.85 -7.35 0.19
N LEU A 169 15.65 -6.77 0.27
CA LEU A 169 15.29 -5.57 -0.47
C LEU A 169 15.92 -4.29 0.10
N SER A 170 16.22 -4.27 1.41
CA SER A 170 16.85 -3.12 2.09
C SER A 170 18.37 -3.23 2.16
N LYS A 171 18.96 -4.31 1.65
CA LYS A 171 20.40 -4.54 1.69
C LYS A 171 21.17 -3.35 1.12
N ASP A 172 22.25 -2.98 1.79
CA ASP A 172 23.13 -1.86 1.42
C ASP A 172 22.45 -0.47 1.40
N LEU A 173 21.23 -0.36 1.94
CA LEU A 173 20.52 0.90 2.12
C LEU A 173 20.61 1.34 3.60
N PRO A 174 21.04 2.60 3.89
CA PRO A 174 21.09 3.10 5.26
C PRO A 174 19.71 3.20 5.89
N PHE A 175 18.70 3.50 5.08
CA PHE A 175 17.28 3.48 5.45
C PHE A 175 16.41 3.13 4.25
N SER A 176 15.39 2.34 4.50
CA SER A 176 14.26 2.15 3.57
C SER A 176 13.04 1.63 4.32
N ARG A 177 11.85 1.94 3.82
CA ARG A 177 10.61 1.28 4.24
C ARG A 177 10.19 0.33 3.13
N ILE A 178 9.98 -0.93 3.49
CA ILE A 178 9.56 -1.99 2.56
C ILE A 178 8.12 -2.36 2.90
N ASP A 179 7.22 -2.17 1.96
CA ASP A 179 5.79 -2.35 2.15
C ASP A 179 5.32 -3.67 1.52
N PHE A 180 4.52 -4.42 2.28
CA PHE A 180 3.93 -5.69 1.85
C PHE A 180 2.45 -5.74 2.15
N TYR A 181 1.77 -6.58 1.38
CA TYR A 181 0.44 -7.11 1.70
C TYR A 181 0.53 -8.60 1.99
N GLU A 182 -0.37 -9.13 2.81
CA GLU A 182 -0.58 -10.56 2.91
C GLU A 182 -1.91 -10.91 2.23
N ILE A 183 -1.89 -11.89 1.33
CA ILE A 183 -3.08 -12.37 0.63
C ILE A 183 -3.05 -13.89 0.68
N ASN A 184 -4.05 -14.49 1.30
CA ASN A 184 -4.17 -15.93 1.48
C ASN A 184 -2.89 -16.56 2.10
N GLY A 185 -2.30 -15.86 3.10
CA GLY A 185 -1.09 -16.29 3.79
C GLY A 185 0.21 -16.16 2.98
N ASN A 186 0.19 -15.47 1.84
CA ASN A 186 1.37 -15.19 1.02
C ASN A 186 1.69 -13.70 1.01
N PRO A 187 2.99 -13.32 1.14
CA PRO A 187 3.40 -11.93 1.05
C PRO A 187 3.44 -11.46 -0.40
N TYR A 188 2.94 -10.27 -0.63
CA TYR A 188 3.04 -9.54 -1.89
C TYR A 188 3.79 -8.25 -1.65
N PHE A 189 4.80 -7.99 -2.48
CA PHE A 189 5.55 -6.76 -2.43
C PHE A 189 4.71 -5.59 -2.94
N GLY A 190 4.68 -4.49 -2.18
CA GLY A 190 4.02 -3.24 -2.53
C GLY A 190 4.97 -2.20 -3.10
N GLU A 191 5.84 -1.65 -2.25
CA GLU A 191 6.79 -0.59 -2.65
C GLU A 191 8.04 -0.55 -1.76
N ILE A 192 9.04 0.19 -2.24
CA ILE A 192 10.19 0.66 -1.44
C ILE A 192 10.07 2.16 -1.31
N THR A 193 10.02 2.67 -0.08
CA THR A 193 9.97 4.11 0.20
C THR A 193 11.27 4.54 0.89
N PHE A 194 11.93 5.56 0.33
CA PHE A 194 13.18 6.10 0.89
C PHE A 194 12.94 7.26 1.86
N TYR A 195 11.87 8.02 1.66
CA TYR A 195 11.56 9.22 2.44
C TYR A 195 10.09 9.24 2.85
N PRO A 196 9.65 8.39 3.80
CA PRO A 196 8.26 8.38 4.25
C PRO A 196 7.81 9.78 4.66
N ALA A 197 6.64 10.21 4.16
CA ALA A 197 6.12 11.58 4.36
C ALA A 197 7.18 12.67 4.09
N CYS A 198 7.91 12.55 2.98
CA CYS A 198 8.96 13.49 2.57
C CYS A 198 10.11 13.64 3.58
N GLY A 199 10.25 12.73 4.53
CA GLY A 199 11.20 12.80 5.63
C GLY A 199 10.79 13.74 6.78
N PHE A 200 9.58 14.31 6.74
CA PHE A 200 9.07 15.25 7.74
C PHE A 200 7.86 14.72 8.52
N GLY A 201 7.48 13.46 8.28
CA GLY A 201 6.39 12.86 9.04
C GLY A 201 6.73 12.69 10.51
N GLU A 202 5.84 13.12 11.39
CA GLU A 202 6.01 12.99 12.83
C GLU A 202 5.57 11.60 13.30
N PHE A 203 6.29 11.06 14.27
CA PHE A 203 5.87 9.94 15.10
C PHE A 203 5.47 10.47 16.46
N ARG A 204 4.29 10.11 16.92
CA ARG A 204 3.73 10.53 18.21
C ARG A 204 3.42 9.32 19.07
#